data_a83a9bed242ff888a459c2716457f60f
#
_entry.id   a83a9bed242ff888a459c2716457f60f
#
_cell.length_a   1.000
_cell.length_b   1.000
_cell.length_c   1.000
_cell.angle_alpha   90.00
_cell.angle_beta   90.00
_cell.angle_gamma   90.00
#
_symmetry.space_group_name_H-M   'P 1'
#
loop_
_entity.id
_entity.type
_entity.pdbx_description
1 polymer ?
#
loop_
_entity_poly.entity_id
_entity_poly.type
_entity_poly.pdbx_seq_one_letter_code
_entity_poly.pdbx_strand_id
1 'polypeptide(L)'
;TFKLSSDQRTVIFGLSSAHVAATLAAVMVGYNVIIGQTPDGEPIRLLGESVLNGTILMILATCTISTFATQRGAHNIAIKGVRENDESTEHQDEHILIPVSNEESVRELVTLGNVLKSKKNHNGFYALHAIDNKVEDSGLEKRARKILETAATAAAASDIYLHELLRYDVNISNAIASVAKEQSITDIVMGLHRDKSPAIFLGKITGDLLGESNVTTYIYKPVQPLATIKRHIVIIPSQAEKEAGFLMWLHKIGNLARNTGTKIVVYAPETTLKYIEPLRRKQTATVETVLFKDWEKLPALLRELRTDDCLWLVMSRRERISYQPAMNKIPAYLDQYLGRNSFVLIYPVQAGDPESRYL
;
A
#
# COMPACT_ATOMS: atom_id res chain seq x y z
N THR A 1 -30.38 -18.28 -1.29
CA THR A 1 -30.13 -17.21 -2.29
C THR A 1 -29.06 -16.28 -1.76
N PHE A 2 -27.96 -16.17 -2.48
CA PHE A 2 -26.87 -15.26 -2.13
C PHE A 2 -27.36 -13.79 -2.21
N LYS A 3 -27.26 -13.07 -1.09
CA LYS A 3 -27.58 -11.63 -1.05
C LYS A 3 -26.41 -10.82 -1.60
N LEU A 4 -26.22 -10.83 -2.93
CA LEU A 4 -25.16 -10.10 -3.61
C LEU A 4 -25.62 -8.67 -3.93
N SER A 5 -24.73 -7.69 -3.72
CA SER A 5 -24.96 -6.31 -4.16
C SER A 5 -25.02 -6.21 -5.69
N SER A 6 -25.59 -5.10 -6.21
CA SER A 6 -25.65 -4.88 -7.67
C SER A 6 -24.26 -4.90 -8.31
N ASP A 7 -23.26 -4.31 -7.64
CA ASP A 7 -21.90 -4.23 -8.16
C ASP A 7 -21.17 -5.58 -8.11
N GLN A 8 -21.39 -6.39 -7.05
CA GLN A 8 -20.90 -7.77 -6.98
C GLN A 8 -21.49 -8.63 -8.11
N ARG A 9 -22.80 -8.48 -8.39
CA ARG A 9 -23.43 -9.16 -9.54
C ARG A 9 -22.82 -8.75 -10.87
N THR A 10 -22.48 -7.47 -11.04
CA THR A 10 -21.83 -6.96 -12.26
C THR A 10 -20.43 -7.54 -12.45
N VAL A 11 -19.65 -7.69 -11.38
CA VAL A 11 -18.32 -8.35 -11.44
C VAL A 11 -18.45 -9.82 -11.78
N ILE A 12 -19.38 -10.54 -11.12
CA ILE A 12 -19.61 -11.97 -11.40
C ILE A 12 -20.06 -12.16 -12.84
N PHE A 13 -20.99 -11.32 -13.33
CA PHE A 13 -21.42 -11.32 -14.72
C PHE A 13 -20.24 -11.13 -15.67
N GLY A 14 -19.40 -10.12 -15.43
CA GLY A 14 -18.21 -9.88 -16.24
C GLY A 14 -17.25 -11.08 -16.24
N LEU A 15 -16.91 -11.64 -15.08
CA LEU A 15 -16.01 -12.79 -14.99
C LEU A 15 -16.59 -14.08 -15.59
N SER A 16 -17.91 -14.29 -15.50
CA SER A 16 -18.56 -15.48 -16.02
C SER A 16 -18.91 -15.41 -17.51
N SER A 17 -18.87 -14.22 -18.12
CA SER A 17 -19.25 -14.02 -19.54
C SER A 17 -18.09 -14.28 -20.51
N ALA A 18 -16.84 -14.38 -20.02
CA ALA A 18 -15.64 -14.57 -20.84
C ALA A 18 -15.34 -16.06 -21.07
N HIS A 19 -16.09 -16.73 -21.94
CA HIS A 19 -15.87 -18.13 -22.32
C HIS A 19 -15.07 -18.24 -23.62
N VAL A 20 -13.77 -17.89 -23.60
CA VAL A 20 -12.95 -17.82 -24.83
C VAL A 20 -12.37 -19.17 -25.23
N ALA A 21 -11.62 -19.79 -24.33
CA ALA A 21 -10.79 -20.95 -24.67
C ALA A 21 -11.61 -22.18 -25.05
N ALA A 22 -12.62 -22.54 -24.26
CA ALA A 22 -13.46 -23.71 -24.51
C ALA A 22 -14.29 -23.56 -25.79
N THR A 23 -14.86 -22.37 -26.03
CA THR A 23 -15.67 -22.08 -27.22
C THR A 23 -14.82 -22.13 -28.48
N LEU A 24 -13.63 -21.49 -28.46
CA LEU A 24 -12.71 -21.50 -29.60
C LEU A 24 -12.20 -22.93 -29.89
N ALA A 25 -11.82 -23.67 -28.85
CA ALA A 25 -11.38 -25.05 -29.00
C ALA A 25 -12.47 -25.95 -29.62
N ALA A 26 -13.72 -25.84 -29.14
CA ALA A 26 -14.84 -26.62 -29.69
C ALA A 26 -15.09 -26.29 -31.16
N VAL A 27 -15.08 -24.99 -31.52
CA VAL A 27 -15.31 -24.56 -32.91
C VAL A 27 -14.13 -24.99 -33.82
N MET A 28 -12.88 -24.90 -33.35
CA MET A 28 -11.71 -25.33 -34.08
C MET A 28 -11.74 -26.83 -34.34
N VAL A 29 -12.15 -27.65 -33.36
CA VAL A 29 -12.35 -29.11 -33.58
C VAL A 29 -13.41 -29.33 -34.65
N GLY A 30 -14.56 -28.71 -34.57
CA GLY A 30 -15.62 -28.82 -35.56
C GLY A 30 -15.23 -28.34 -36.96
N TYR A 31 -14.42 -27.33 -37.08
CA TYR A 31 -13.86 -26.83 -38.34
C TYR A 31 -12.86 -27.81 -38.97
N ASN A 32 -12.07 -28.51 -38.18
CA ASN A 32 -11.09 -29.46 -38.65
C ASN A 32 -11.71 -30.84 -39.04
N VAL A 33 -12.94 -31.12 -38.61
CA VAL A 33 -13.64 -32.36 -38.97
C VAL A 33 -14.17 -32.27 -40.41
N ILE A 34 -13.68 -33.11 -41.31
CA ILE A 34 -14.14 -33.24 -42.69
C ILE A 34 -15.20 -34.33 -42.74
N ILE A 35 -16.41 -34.01 -43.20
CA ILE A 35 -17.54 -34.95 -43.30
C ILE A 35 -17.81 -35.43 -44.72
N GLY A 36 -17.14 -34.83 -45.71
CA GLY A 36 -17.28 -35.21 -47.12
C GLY A 36 -16.42 -34.36 -48.04
N GLN A 37 -16.55 -34.53 -49.35
CA GLN A 37 -15.92 -33.71 -50.39
C GLN A 37 -16.97 -33.29 -51.43
N THR A 38 -16.83 -32.10 -51.94
CA THR A 38 -17.65 -31.61 -53.09
C THR A 38 -17.22 -32.31 -54.37
N PRO A 39 -18.05 -32.29 -55.48
CA PRO A 39 -17.66 -32.82 -56.76
C PRO A 39 -16.37 -32.26 -57.32
N ASP A 40 -16.00 -31.05 -56.91
CA ASP A 40 -14.76 -30.33 -57.29
C ASP A 40 -13.55 -30.69 -56.36
N GLY A 41 -13.73 -31.61 -55.41
CA GLY A 41 -12.67 -32.10 -54.51
C GLY A 41 -12.44 -31.24 -53.26
N GLU A 42 -13.22 -30.21 -53.00
CA GLU A 42 -13.10 -29.39 -51.81
C GLU A 42 -13.68 -30.07 -50.56
N PRO A 43 -13.03 -29.96 -49.40
CA PRO A 43 -13.47 -30.61 -48.17
C PRO A 43 -14.74 -29.96 -47.60
N ILE A 44 -15.78 -30.73 -47.36
CA ILE A 44 -16.97 -30.33 -46.62
C ILE A 44 -16.68 -30.52 -45.15
N ARG A 45 -16.57 -29.35 -44.43
CA ARG A 45 -16.28 -29.32 -43.00
C ARG A 45 -17.53 -29.39 -42.16
N LEU A 46 -17.48 -29.98 -40.98
CA LEU A 46 -18.58 -30.04 -40.02
C LEU A 46 -19.09 -28.63 -39.66
N LEU A 47 -18.11 -27.69 -39.37
CA LEU A 47 -18.42 -26.28 -39.19
C LEU A 47 -17.72 -25.46 -40.29
N GLY A 48 -18.45 -24.63 -40.98
CA GLY A 48 -17.91 -23.77 -42.05
C GLY A 48 -17.17 -22.55 -41.51
N GLU A 49 -16.44 -21.85 -42.40
CA GLU A 49 -15.66 -20.64 -42.06
C GLU A 49 -16.56 -19.52 -41.49
N SER A 50 -17.79 -19.43 -41.90
CA SER A 50 -18.75 -18.43 -41.38
C SER A 50 -19.01 -18.63 -39.89
N VAL A 51 -19.06 -19.89 -39.41
CA VAL A 51 -19.23 -20.21 -37.98
C VAL A 51 -17.97 -19.87 -37.20
N LEU A 52 -16.80 -20.18 -37.75
CA LEU A 52 -15.51 -19.83 -37.14
C LEU A 52 -15.37 -18.30 -36.99
N ASN A 53 -15.59 -17.55 -38.05
CA ASN A 53 -15.50 -16.09 -38.07
C ASN A 53 -16.54 -15.43 -37.15
N GLY A 54 -17.78 -15.94 -37.17
CA GLY A 54 -18.85 -15.48 -36.26
C GLY A 54 -18.47 -15.72 -34.77
N THR A 55 -17.86 -16.85 -34.47
CA THR A 55 -17.40 -17.17 -33.11
C THR A 55 -16.28 -16.23 -32.66
N ILE A 56 -15.33 -15.93 -33.55
CA ILE A 56 -14.25 -14.96 -33.22
C ILE A 56 -14.83 -13.58 -32.91
N LEU A 57 -15.77 -13.10 -33.71
CA LEU A 57 -16.45 -11.82 -33.48
C LEU A 57 -17.25 -11.83 -32.17
N MET A 58 -17.95 -12.92 -31.87
CA MET A 58 -18.67 -13.08 -30.60
C MET A 58 -17.70 -13.05 -29.40
N ILE A 59 -16.55 -13.73 -29.49
CA ILE A 59 -15.53 -13.72 -28.44
C ILE A 59 -15.00 -12.31 -28.22
N LEU A 60 -14.66 -11.55 -29.26
CA LEU A 60 -14.19 -10.19 -29.17
C LEU A 60 -15.24 -9.28 -28.49
N ALA A 61 -16.50 -9.38 -28.89
CA ALA A 61 -17.58 -8.60 -28.31
C ALA A 61 -17.80 -8.95 -26.82
N THR A 62 -17.86 -10.25 -26.49
CA THR A 62 -18.10 -10.69 -25.12
C THR A 62 -16.91 -10.38 -24.19
N CYS A 63 -15.67 -10.49 -24.65
CA CYS A 63 -14.49 -10.10 -23.89
C CYS A 63 -14.46 -8.60 -23.60
N THR A 64 -14.83 -7.78 -24.58
CA THR A 64 -14.90 -6.33 -24.40
C THR A 64 -15.97 -5.98 -23.37
N ILE A 65 -17.18 -6.48 -23.50
CA ILE A 65 -18.29 -6.24 -22.55
C ILE A 65 -17.91 -6.75 -21.14
N SER A 66 -17.34 -7.94 -21.05
CA SER A 66 -16.87 -8.57 -19.82
C SER A 66 -15.85 -7.70 -19.10
N THR A 67 -14.86 -7.18 -19.84
CA THR A 67 -13.80 -6.31 -19.28
C THR A 67 -14.40 -5.03 -18.70
N PHE A 68 -15.28 -4.34 -19.45
CA PHE A 68 -15.92 -3.11 -18.95
C PHE A 68 -16.83 -3.38 -17.76
N ALA A 69 -17.61 -4.46 -17.78
CA ALA A 69 -18.49 -4.83 -16.67
C ALA A 69 -17.68 -5.12 -15.40
N THR A 70 -16.62 -5.92 -15.52
CA THR A 70 -15.72 -6.26 -14.38
C THR A 70 -15.04 -5.03 -13.83
N GLN A 71 -14.47 -4.17 -14.69
CA GLN A 71 -13.81 -2.95 -14.25
C GLN A 71 -14.77 -2.00 -13.54
N ARG A 72 -15.97 -1.80 -14.11
CA ARG A 72 -16.97 -0.91 -13.50
C ARG A 72 -17.48 -1.45 -12.17
N GLY A 73 -17.78 -2.74 -12.10
CA GLY A 73 -18.22 -3.38 -10.86
C GLY A 73 -17.16 -3.36 -9.78
N ALA A 74 -15.91 -3.70 -10.11
CA ALA A 74 -14.77 -3.63 -9.19
C ALA A 74 -14.51 -2.21 -8.71
N HIS A 75 -14.56 -1.22 -9.60
CA HIS A 75 -14.43 0.19 -9.26
C HIS A 75 -15.51 0.65 -8.25
N ASN A 76 -16.77 0.29 -8.50
CA ASN A 76 -17.88 0.63 -7.62
C ASN A 76 -17.77 -0.08 -6.27
N ILE A 77 -17.32 -1.35 -6.24
CA ILE A 77 -17.06 -2.09 -4.99
C ILE A 77 -15.94 -1.40 -4.21
N ALA A 78 -14.84 -1.00 -4.87
CA ALA A 78 -13.75 -0.28 -4.23
C ALA A 78 -14.21 1.04 -3.61
N ILE A 79 -15.02 1.84 -4.33
CA ILE A 79 -15.60 3.10 -3.80
C ILE A 79 -16.54 2.81 -2.62
N LYS A 80 -17.39 1.77 -2.72
CA LYS A 80 -18.29 1.39 -1.62
C LYS A 80 -17.52 0.82 -0.44
N GLY A 81 -16.45 0.06 -0.69
CA GLY A 81 -15.55 -0.42 0.36
C GLY A 81 -14.96 0.73 1.19
N VAL A 82 -14.62 1.86 0.56
CA VAL A 82 -14.26 3.10 1.29
C VAL A 82 -15.44 3.63 2.11
N ARG A 83 -16.68 3.39 1.69
CA ARG A 83 -17.90 3.86 2.40
C ARG A 83 -18.36 2.93 3.52
N GLU A 84 -18.25 1.62 3.33
CA GLU A 84 -18.78 0.58 4.24
C GLU A 84 -17.74 0.07 5.23
N ASN A 85 -16.44 0.20 4.91
CA ASN A 85 -15.34 -0.24 5.75
C ASN A 85 -15.15 0.55 7.06
N ASP A 86 -15.96 1.58 7.33
CA ASP A 86 -16.07 2.13 8.69
C ASP A 86 -16.82 1.18 9.66
N GLU A 87 -17.60 0.21 9.14
CA GLU A 87 -18.36 -0.72 9.97
C GLU A 87 -17.93 -2.18 9.86
N SER A 88 -17.30 -2.60 8.76
CA SER A 88 -16.96 -4.01 8.50
C SER A 88 -15.48 -4.34 8.37
N THR A 89 -14.55 -3.37 8.35
CA THR A 89 -13.11 -3.61 8.57
C THR A 89 -12.81 -3.90 10.05
N GLU A 90 -13.84 -4.11 10.84
CA GLU A 90 -13.75 -4.45 12.25
C GLU A 90 -13.06 -5.79 12.55
N HIS A 91 -12.70 -6.58 11.52
CA HIS A 91 -12.20 -7.95 11.70
C HIS A 91 -10.91 -8.30 10.96
N GLN A 92 -10.17 -7.36 10.40
CA GLN A 92 -8.75 -7.62 10.17
C GLN A 92 -8.00 -7.15 11.42
N ASP A 93 -7.44 -8.10 12.16
CA ASP A 93 -6.55 -7.82 13.26
C ASP A 93 -5.41 -6.92 12.75
N GLU A 94 -5.46 -5.66 13.11
CA GLU A 94 -4.47 -4.66 12.72
C GLU A 94 -3.24 -4.82 13.61
N HIS A 95 -2.13 -5.24 13.05
CA HIS A 95 -0.87 -5.42 13.76
C HIS A 95 0.17 -4.44 13.27
N ILE A 96 0.65 -3.56 14.14
CA ILE A 96 1.65 -2.54 13.83
C ILE A 96 2.97 -2.91 14.50
N LEU A 97 4.02 -3.07 13.70
CA LEU A 97 5.38 -3.33 14.16
C LEU A 97 6.20 -2.04 14.13
N ILE A 98 6.89 -1.76 15.21
CA ILE A 98 7.79 -0.62 15.37
C ILE A 98 9.20 -1.15 15.64
N PRO A 99 10.04 -1.29 14.61
CA PRO A 99 11.47 -1.54 14.81
C PRO A 99 12.13 -0.33 15.47
N VAL A 100 12.76 -0.54 16.62
CA VAL A 100 13.38 0.50 17.43
C VAL A 100 14.87 0.23 17.60
N SER A 101 15.71 1.25 17.37
CA SER A 101 17.16 1.14 17.44
C SER A 101 17.82 2.15 18.37
N ASN A 102 17.16 3.28 18.64
CA ASN A 102 17.67 4.31 19.53
C ASN A 102 16.54 4.89 20.40
N GLU A 103 16.92 5.37 21.57
CA GLU A 103 16.00 5.91 22.59
C GLU A 103 15.33 7.22 22.18
N GLU A 104 16.00 8.03 21.33
CA GLU A 104 15.54 9.37 20.94
C GLU A 104 14.33 9.34 20.03
N SER A 105 14.30 8.40 19.07
CA SER A 105 13.22 8.29 18.08
C SER A 105 12.04 7.44 18.53
N VAL A 106 12.19 6.61 19.56
CA VAL A 106 11.17 5.63 19.99
C VAL A 106 9.84 6.28 20.28
N ARG A 107 9.82 7.37 21.04
CA ARG A 107 8.57 8.05 21.44
C ARG A 107 7.78 8.56 20.24
N GLU A 108 8.47 9.17 19.27
CA GLU A 108 7.85 9.70 18.06
C GLU A 108 7.33 8.57 17.15
N LEU A 109 8.05 7.44 17.05
CA LEU A 109 7.60 6.26 16.29
C LEU A 109 6.36 5.63 16.92
N VAL A 110 6.33 5.47 18.24
CA VAL A 110 5.16 4.97 18.98
C VAL A 110 3.98 5.92 18.81
N THR A 111 4.21 7.24 18.91
CA THR A 111 3.17 8.26 18.70
C THR A 111 2.62 8.19 17.28
N LEU A 112 3.50 8.06 16.27
CA LEU A 112 3.05 7.91 14.88
C LEU A 112 2.20 6.65 14.70
N GLY A 113 2.67 5.50 15.18
CA GLY A 113 1.91 4.26 15.15
C GLY A 113 0.53 4.41 15.81
N ASN A 114 0.46 5.10 16.96
CA ASN A 114 -0.79 5.35 17.67
C ASN A 114 -1.79 6.19 16.86
N VAL A 115 -1.35 7.24 16.19
CA VAL A 115 -2.27 8.07 15.39
C VAL A 115 -2.71 7.40 14.09
N LEU A 116 -1.94 6.43 13.60
CA LEU A 116 -2.30 5.63 12.42
C LEU A 116 -3.25 4.48 12.74
N LYS A 117 -3.23 3.96 13.98
CA LYS A 117 -4.08 2.82 14.33
C LYS A 117 -5.55 3.16 14.42
N SER A 118 -6.40 2.14 14.29
CA SER A 118 -7.82 2.24 14.64
C SER A 118 -7.98 2.47 16.15
N LYS A 119 -8.96 3.26 16.57
CA LYS A 119 -9.29 3.46 18.00
C LYS A 119 -9.69 2.16 18.70
N LYS A 120 -10.21 1.18 17.94
CA LYS A 120 -10.64 -0.14 18.46
C LYS A 120 -9.50 -1.13 18.61
N ASN A 121 -8.31 -0.84 18.05
CA ASN A 121 -7.14 -1.70 18.20
C ASN A 121 -6.45 -1.43 19.54
N HIS A 122 -6.54 -2.37 20.47
CA HIS A 122 -5.91 -2.27 21.79
C HIS A 122 -4.67 -3.16 21.93
N ASN A 123 -4.55 -4.24 21.18
CA ASN A 123 -3.56 -5.30 21.39
C ASN A 123 -2.58 -5.54 20.21
N GLY A 124 -2.81 -4.92 19.07
CA GLY A 124 -2.01 -5.14 17.85
C GLY A 124 -0.77 -4.26 17.75
N PHE A 125 -0.03 -4.01 18.85
CA PHE A 125 1.11 -3.10 18.87
C PHE A 125 2.37 -3.85 19.30
N TYR A 126 3.42 -3.81 18.47
CA TYR A 126 4.66 -4.54 18.69
C TYR A 126 5.86 -3.60 18.56
N ALA A 127 6.79 -3.61 19.53
CA ALA A 127 8.11 -3.02 19.38
C ALA A 127 9.15 -4.11 19.23
N LEU A 128 10.01 -3.99 18.26
CA LEU A 128 11.10 -4.92 17.99
C LEU A 128 12.45 -4.24 18.12
N HIS A 129 13.33 -4.78 18.97
CA HIS A 129 14.75 -4.48 18.92
C HIS A 129 15.50 -5.70 18.41
N ALA A 130 16.24 -5.56 17.30
CA ALA A 130 17.07 -6.60 16.74
C ALA A 130 18.53 -6.33 17.08
N ILE A 131 19.22 -7.34 17.65
CA ILE A 131 20.65 -7.31 18.00
C ILE A 131 21.42 -8.08 16.94
N ASP A 132 22.47 -7.46 16.39
CA ASP A 132 23.40 -8.13 15.48
C ASP A 132 24.26 -9.12 16.26
N ASN A 133 24.13 -10.41 15.99
CA ASN A 133 24.88 -11.50 16.61
C ASN A 133 26.39 -11.44 16.36
N LYS A 134 26.86 -10.61 15.41
CA LYS A 134 28.29 -10.44 15.13
C LYS A 134 29.00 -9.56 16.13
N VAL A 135 28.25 -8.81 16.94
CA VAL A 135 28.81 -7.86 17.91
C VAL A 135 28.82 -8.49 19.30
N GLU A 136 29.98 -8.86 19.78
CA GLU A 136 30.17 -9.32 21.15
C GLU A 136 30.29 -8.13 22.11
N ASP A 137 29.15 -7.57 22.52
CA ASP A 137 29.07 -6.53 23.57
C ASP A 137 28.06 -6.95 24.62
N SER A 138 28.52 -7.29 25.83
CA SER A 138 27.66 -7.70 26.94
C SER A 138 26.68 -6.62 27.40
N GLY A 139 26.83 -5.39 26.95
CA GLY A 139 25.94 -4.27 27.24
C GLY A 139 24.76 -4.10 26.25
N LEU A 140 24.82 -4.76 25.07
CA LEU A 140 23.80 -4.57 24.02
C LEU A 140 22.42 -5.00 24.49
N GLU A 141 22.30 -6.14 25.14
CA GLU A 141 20.99 -6.63 25.62
C GLU A 141 20.38 -5.66 26.65
N LYS A 142 21.19 -5.13 27.58
CA LYS A 142 20.71 -4.17 28.57
C LYS A 142 20.22 -2.88 27.89
N ARG A 143 20.93 -2.39 26.89
CA ARG A 143 20.51 -1.22 26.09
C ARG A 143 19.23 -1.51 25.30
N ALA A 144 19.15 -2.68 24.68
CA ALA A 144 17.99 -3.12 23.93
C ALA A 144 16.72 -3.16 24.83
N ARG A 145 16.82 -3.77 26.01
CA ARG A 145 15.74 -3.82 26.99
C ARG A 145 15.30 -2.43 27.44
N LYS A 146 16.25 -1.51 27.68
CA LYS A 146 15.94 -0.12 28.04
C LYS A 146 15.18 0.60 26.92
N ILE A 147 15.54 0.39 25.65
CA ILE A 147 14.86 0.96 24.49
C ILE A 147 13.41 0.42 24.39
N LEU A 148 13.22 -0.89 24.57
CA LEU A 148 11.91 -1.53 24.57
C LEU A 148 11.05 -1.04 25.73
N GLU A 149 11.59 -0.92 26.93
CA GLU A 149 10.91 -0.33 28.11
C GLU A 149 10.46 1.12 27.85
N THR A 150 11.29 1.90 27.16
CA THR A 150 10.93 3.27 26.73
C THR A 150 9.77 3.26 25.75
N ALA A 151 9.75 2.28 24.81
CA ALA A 151 8.62 2.10 23.88
C ALA A 151 7.33 1.71 24.61
N ALA A 152 7.43 0.75 25.56
CA ALA A 152 6.28 0.32 26.36
C ALA A 152 5.72 1.45 27.22
N THR A 153 6.60 2.26 27.84
CA THR A 153 6.20 3.43 28.62
C THR A 153 5.49 4.48 27.74
N ALA A 154 6.01 4.73 26.53
CA ALA A 154 5.39 5.67 25.59
C ALA A 154 4.02 5.18 25.11
N ALA A 155 3.85 3.87 24.89
CA ALA A 155 2.58 3.27 24.50
C ALA A 155 1.56 3.31 25.66
N ALA A 156 2.00 2.97 26.88
CA ALA A 156 1.16 2.99 28.07
C ALA A 156 0.61 4.39 28.39
N ALA A 157 1.34 5.45 28.08
CA ALA A 157 0.87 6.83 28.20
C ALA A 157 -0.34 7.14 27.28
N SER A 158 -0.66 6.28 26.34
CA SER A 158 -1.79 6.37 25.42
C SER A 158 -2.77 5.19 25.56
N ASP A 159 -2.76 4.50 26.70
CA ASP A 159 -3.59 3.30 26.99
C ASP A 159 -3.44 2.18 25.94
N ILE A 160 -2.21 1.97 25.43
CA ILE A 160 -1.91 0.95 24.46
C ILE A 160 -1.06 -0.13 25.12
N TYR A 161 -1.46 -1.38 24.95
CA TYR A 161 -0.60 -2.50 25.28
C TYR A 161 0.40 -2.75 24.16
N LEU A 162 1.70 -2.72 24.47
CA LEU A 162 2.80 -2.93 23.54
C LEU A 162 3.49 -4.26 23.85
N HIS A 163 3.59 -5.13 22.84
CA HIS A 163 4.37 -6.35 22.92
C HIS A 163 5.84 -6.05 22.66
N GLU A 164 6.71 -6.33 23.62
CA GLU A 164 8.14 -6.14 23.50
C GLU A 164 8.80 -7.39 22.90
N LEU A 165 9.49 -7.22 21.77
CA LEU A 165 10.18 -8.30 21.06
C LEU A 165 11.68 -7.99 21.00
N LEU A 166 12.50 -8.90 21.52
CA LEU A 166 13.95 -8.89 21.37
C LEU A 166 14.37 -10.05 20.48
N ARG A 167 15.09 -9.77 19.40
CA ARG A 167 15.58 -10.78 18.46
C ARG A 167 17.09 -10.65 18.27
N TYR A 168 17.74 -11.78 18.07
CA TYR A 168 19.14 -11.89 17.69
C TYR A 168 19.19 -12.41 16.27
N ASP A 169 19.81 -11.68 15.37
CA ASP A 169 19.98 -12.08 13.96
C ASP A 169 21.30 -11.51 13.41
N VAL A 170 21.81 -12.14 12.37
CA VAL A 170 22.98 -11.66 11.61
C VAL A 170 22.59 -10.50 10.68
N ASN A 171 21.30 -10.42 10.32
CA ASN A 171 20.75 -9.39 9.44
C ASN A 171 19.47 -8.80 10.05
N ILE A 172 19.54 -7.54 10.43
CA ILE A 172 18.43 -6.82 11.09
C ILE A 172 17.18 -6.74 10.18
N SER A 173 17.32 -6.58 8.85
CA SER A 173 16.18 -6.56 7.95
C SER A 173 15.45 -7.91 7.91
N ASN A 174 16.19 -9.02 7.90
CA ASN A 174 15.62 -10.36 8.00
C ASN A 174 14.88 -10.58 9.33
N ALA A 175 15.44 -10.12 10.45
CA ALA A 175 14.76 -10.20 11.75
C ALA A 175 13.41 -9.47 11.71
N ILE A 176 13.36 -8.27 11.13
CA ILE A 176 12.13 -7.48 11.00
C ILE A 176 11.13 -8.20 10.07
N ALA A 177 11.57 -8.69 8.91
CA ALA A 177 10.73 -9.39 7.96
C ALA A 177 10.16 -10.71 8.52
N SER A 178 10.96 -11.47 9.27
CA SER A 178 10.55 -12.70 9.93
C SER A 178 9.48 -12.45 10.99
N VAL A 179 9.71 -11.45 11.88
CA VAL A 179 8.72 -11.05 12.87
C VAL A 179 7.44 -10.54 12.22
N ALA A 180 7.56 -9.78 11.12
CA ALA A 180 6.39 -9.30 10.38
C ALA A 180 5.53 -10.47 9.87
N LYS A 181 6.15 -11.55 9.42
CA LYS A 181 5.47 -12.78 8.99
C LYS A 181 4.90 -13.58 10.18
N GLU A 182 5.72 -13.80 11.23
CA GLU A 182 5.33 -14.55 12.44
C GLU A 182 4.13 -13.94 13.17
N GLN A 183 4.09 -12.61 13.29
CA GLN A 183 3.06 -11.87 14.01
C GLN A 183 1.94 -11.35 13.11
N SER A 184 1.91 -11.75 11.82
CA SER A 184 0.91 -11.29 10.83
C SER A 184 0.81 -9.77 10.80
N ILE A 185 1.96 -9.07 10.78
CA ILE A 185 2.03 -7.61 10.80
C ILE A 185 1.41 -7.03 9.53
N THR A 186 0.54 -6.06 9.70
CA THR A 186 -0.11 -5.33 8.60
C THR A 186 0.64 -4.06 8.21
N ASP A 187 1.32 -3.43 9.19
CA ASP A 187 1.99 -2.15 9.01
C ASP A 187 3.31 -2.11 9.79
N ILE A 188 4.36 -1.60 9.17
CA ILE A 188 5.65 -1.34 9.81
C ILE A 188 5.85 0.17 9.90
N VAL A 189 6.16 0.67 11.11
CA VAL A 189 6.49 2.09 11.35
C VAL A 189 7.93 2.17 11.81
N MET A 190 8.80 2.73 11.00
CA MET A 190 10.23 2.80 11.30
C MET A 190 10.81 4.20 11.11
N GLY A 191 11.87 4.49 11.85
CA GLY A 191 12.62 5.73 11.71
C GLY A 191 13.50 5.74 10.46
N LEU A 192 13.66 6.90 9.84
CA LEU A 192 14.63 7.07 8.77
C LEU A 192 16.05 7.02 9.37
N HIS A 193 16.79 5.93 9.09
CA HIS A 193 18.19 5.81 9.39
C HIS A 193 19.01 6.30 8.20
N ARG A 194 19.78 7.36 8.40
CA ARG A 194 20.70 7.85 7.37
C ARG A 194 22.09 7.29 7.61
N ASP A 195 22.55 6.47 6.69
CA ASP A 195 23.97 6.19 6.58
C ASP A 195 24.70 7.45 6.07
N LYS A 196 25.98 7.61 6.45
CA LYS A 196 26.80 8.75 6.00
C LYS A 196 27.04 8.78 4.49
N SER A 197 26.56 7.78 3.73
CA SER A 197 26.68 7.69 2.28
C SER A 197 25.45 8.28 1.58
N PRO A 198 25.61 9.33 0.75
CA PRO A 198 24.48 9.91 -0.01
C PRO A 198 23.81 8.94 -0.98
N ALA A 199 24.49 7.85 -1.34
CA ALA A 199 23.97 6.87 -2.32
C ALA A 199 22.82 6.01 -1.77
N ILE A 200 22.65 5.90 -0.45
CA ILE A 200 21.63 5.05 0.19
C ILE A 200 20.77 5.93 1.11
N PHE A 201 19.88 6.70 0.52
CA PHE A 201 19.01 7.64 1.24
C PHE A 201 18.20 6.98 2.36
N LEU A 202 17.64 5.79 2.12
CA LEU A 202 16.83 5.06 3.10
C LEU A 202 17.67 4.29 4.12
N GLY A 203 19.00 4.22 3.93
CA GLY A 203 19.87 3.31 4.68
C GLY A 203 19.71 1.85 4.21
N LYS A 204 20.73 1.03 4.49
CA LYS A 204 20.78 -0.37 4.04
C LYS A 204 19.63 -1.20 4.59
N ILE A 205 19.38 -1.11 5.90
CA ILE A 205 18.34 -1.91 6.58
C ILE A 205 16.95 -1.67 5.97
N THR A 206 16.60 -0.41 5.72
CA THR A 206 15.30 -0.06 5.13
C THR A 206 15.21 -0.52 3.69
N GLY A 207 16.28 -0.35 2.90
CA GLY A 207 16.33 -0.80 1.50
C GLY A 207 16.15 -2.30 1.38
N ASP A 208 16.88 -3.08 2.19
CA ASP A 208 16.80 -4.54 2.24
C ASP A 208 15.40 -4.98 2.70
N LEU A 209 14.85 -4.37 3.77
CA LEU A 209 13.50 -4.68 4.25
C LEU A 209 12.42 -4.46 3.19
N LEU A 210 12.48 -3.36 2.43
CA LEU A 210 11.54 -3.11 1.34
C LEU A 210 11.68 -4.12 0.18
N GLY A 211 12.84 -4.77 0.04
CA GLY A 211 13.07 -5.91 -0.87
C GLY A 211 12.47 -7.22 -0.34
N GLU A 212 12.58 -7.46 0.96
CA GLU A 212 12.24 -8.74 1.61
C GLU A 212 10.79 -8.79 2.13
N SER A 213 10.14 -7.65 2.35
CA SER A 213 8.79 -7.57 2.90
C SER A 213 7.80 -6.88 1.96
N ASN A 214 6.59 -7.43 1.89
CA ASN A 214 5.47 -6.85 1.16
C ASN A 214 4.54 -5.98 2.04
N VAL A 215 4.80 -5.90 3.32
CA VAL A 215 3.98 -5.16 4.31
C VAL A 215 4.02 -3.66 4.04
N THR A 216 2.92 -2.95 4.31
CA THR A 216 2.90 -1.48 4.24
C THR A 216 3.93 -0.91 5.22
N THR A 217 4.87 -0.10 4.71
CA THR A 217 5.96 0.43 5.52
C THR A 217 5.91 1.96 5.52
N TYR A 218 5.88 2.55 6.72
CA TYR A 218 5.95 3.99 6.97
C TYR A 218 7.34 4.32 7.47
N ILE A 219 8.08 5.13 6.70
CA ILE A 219 9.43 5.59 7.06
C ILE A 219 9.32 7.03 7.51
N TYR A 220 9.55 7.27 8.79
CA TYR A 220 9.35 8.56 9.44
C TYR A 220 10.65 9.24 9.81
N LYS A 221 10.77 10.52 9.44
CA LYS A 221 11.78 11.45 9.96
C LYS A 221 11.11 12.51 10.82
N PRO A 222 11.10 12.36 12.13
CA PRO A 222 10.67 13.42 13.03
C PRO A 222 11.70 14.55 13.05
N VAL A 223 11.23 15.80 13.02
CA VAL A 223 12.03 17.01 13.25
C VAL A 223 11.48 17.77 14.47
N GLN A 224 10.18 17.63 14.69
CA GLN A 224 9.47 18.19 15.82
C GLN A 224 8.41 17.19 16.31
N PRO A 225 7.92 17.31 17.55
CA PRO A 225 6.90 16.43 18.09
C PRO A 225 5.65 16.43 17.21
N LEU A 226 5.08 15.24 16.94
CA LEU A 226 3.91 15.08 16.05
C LEU A 226 2.72 15.93 16.53
N ALA A 227 2.57 16.10 17.83
CA ALA A 227 1.51 16.94 18.44
C ALA A 227 1.61 18.42 18.09
N THR A 228 2.76 18.91 17.62
CA THR A 228 2.96 20.31 17.20
C THR A 228 2.65 20.55 15.73
N ILE A 229 2.42 19.48 14.97
CA ILE A 229 2.06 19.56 13.55
C ILE A 229 0.63 20.12 13.43
N LYS A 230 0.47 21.14 12.61
CA LYS A 230 -0.83 21.77 12.36
C LYS A 230 -1.48 21.31 11.06
N ARG A 231 -0.66 20.83 10.12
CA ARG A 231 -1.14 20.44 8.79
C ARG A 231 -0.33 19.25 8.25
N HIS A 232 -1.04 18.25 7.76
CA HIS A 232 -0.45 17.13 7.04
C HIS A 232 -0.67 17.31 5.53
N ILE A 233 0.40 17.32 4.77
CA ILE A 233 0.40 17.42 3.31
C ILE A 233 0.63 16.03 2.73
N VAL A 234 -0.36 15.44 2.09
CA VAL A 234 -0.32 14.09 1.54
C VAL A 234 -0.21 14.18 0.02
N ILE A 235 0.85 13.64 -0.57
CA ILE A 235 1.06 13.64 -2.02
C ILE A 235 0.94 12.20 -2.52
N ILE A 236 0.04 11.99 -3.48
CA ILE A 236 -0.33 10.68 -3.99
C ILE A 236 0.00 10.60 -5.49
N PRO A 237 0.72 9.57 -5.95
CA PRO A 237 1.05 9.41 -7.37
C PRO A 237 -0.17 9.02 -8.21
N SER A 238 -0.05 9.21 -9.52
CA SER A 238 -1.05 8.75 -10.49
C SER A 238 -1.18 7.23 -10.42
N GLN A 239 -2.39 6.74 -10.58
CA GLN A 239 -2.75 5.32 -10.58
C GLN A 239 -2.54 4.60 -9.23
N ALA A 240 -2.29 5.33 -8.13
CA ALA A 240 -2.18 4.74 -6.80
C ALA A 240 -3.45 3.98 -6.41
N GLU A 241 -4.62 4.40 -6.90
CA GLU A 241 -5.92 3.75 -6.69
C GLU A 241 -6.01 2.34 -7.29
N LYS A 242 -5.06 1.95 -8.14
CA LYS A 242 -4.98 0.60 -8.73
C LYS A 242 -4.04 -0.33 -7.98
N GLU A 243 -3.29 0.18 -7.01
CA GLU A 243 -2.38 -0.63 -6.17
C GLU A 243 -3.15 -1.39 -5.08
N ALA A 244 -2.72 -2.62 -4.80
CA ALA A 244 -3.38 -3.49 -3.82
C ALA A 244 -3.50 -2.86 -2.42
N GLY A 245 -2.52 -2.07 -2.01
CA GLY A 245 -2.48 -1.43 -0.69
C GLY A 245 -3.22 -0.10 -0.60
N PHE A 246 -3.85 0.38 -1.67
CA PHE A 246 -4.42 1.73 -1.72
C PHE A 246 -5.41 2.01 -0.58
N LEU A 247 -6.40 1.18 -0.41
CA LEU A 247 -7.42 1.36 0.63
C LEU A 247 -6.82 1.27 2.04
N MET A 248 -5.84 0.38 2.25
CA MET A 248 -5.23 0.15 3.57
C MET A 248 -4.54 1.41 4.08
N TRP A 249 -3.58 1.96 3.33
CA TRP A 249 -2.90 3.18 3.77
C TRP A 249 -3.82 4.42 3.74
N LEU A 250 -4.82 4.45 2.85
CA LEU A 250 -5.80 5.54 2.82
C LEU A 250 -6.64 5.57 4.10
N HIS A 251 -7.03 4.41 4.64
CA HIS A 251 -7.65 4.29 5.97
C HIS A 251 -6.74 4.82 7.08
N LYS A 252 -5.42 4.56 7.01
CA LYS A 252 -4.46 5.08 8.00
C LYS A 252 -4.38 6.61 7.95
N ILE A 253 -4.43 7.22 6.76
CA ILE A 253 -4.55 8.69 6.64
C ILE A 253 -5.88 9.17 7.23
N GLY A 254 -6.97 8.42 7.05
CA GLY A 254 -8.23 8.70 7.71
C GLY A 254 -8.14 8.62 9.23
N ASN A 255 -7.44 7.61 9.78
CA ASN A 255 -7.17 7.50 11.21
C ASN A 255 -6.33 8.65 11.72
N LEU A 256 -5.26 9.03 10.99
CA LEU A 256 -4.44 10.20 11.31
C LEU A 256 -5.31 11.46 11.48
N ALA A 257 -6.20 11.74 10.52
CA ALA A 257 -7.11 12.87 10.58
C ALA A 257 -8.00 12.85 11.83
N ARG A 258 -8.60 11.69 12.13
CA ARG A 258 -9.51 11.52 13.29
C ARG A 258 -8.78 11.59 14.63
N ASN A 259 -7.58 11.01 14.71
CA ASN A 259 -6.86 10.87 15.97
C ASN A 259 -6.11 12.16 16.35
N THR A 260 -5.69 12.96 15.36
CA THR A 260 -5.00 14.23 15.59
C THR A 260 -5.92 15.44 15.55
N GLY A 261 -7.02 15.37 14.82
CA GLY A 261 -7.90 16.52 14.55
C GLY A 261 -7.26 17.60 13.66
N THR A 262 -6.05 17.33 13.12
CA THR A 262 -5.29 18.27 12.31
C THR A 262 -5.81 18.35 10.87
N LYS A 263 -5.55 19.47 10.21
CA LYS A 263 -5.90 19.67 8.81
C LYS A 263 -5.06 18.76 7.92
N ILE A 264 -5.72 18.08 6.98
CA ILE A 264 -5.05 17.29 5.93
C ILE A 264 -5.29 17.95 4.57
N VAL A 265 -4.23 18.12 3.79
CA VAL A 265 -4.31 18.59 2.40
C VAL A 265 -3.77 17.51 1.50
N VAL A 266 -4.62 16.98 0.63
CA VAL A 266 -4.27 15.87 -0.27
C VAL A 266 -4.04 16.40 -1.68
N TYR A 267 -2.85 16.17 -2.18
CA TYR A 267 -2.41 16.46 -3.55
C TYR A 267 -2.44 15.16 -4.36
N ALA A 268 -3.34 15.07 -5.34
CA ALA A 268 -3.49 13.86 -6.16
C ALA A 268 -4.08 14.17 -7.53
N PRO A 269 -3.96 13.25 -8.51
CA PRO A 269 -4.68 13.32 -9.77
C PRO A 269 -6.20 13.23 -9.58
N GLU A 270 -6.95 13.73 -10.54
CA GLU A 270 -8.42 13.76 -10.50
C GLU A 270 -9.05 12.35 -10.32
N THR A 271 -8.45 11.33 -10.95
CA THR A 271 -8.90 9.94 -10.81
C THR A 271 -8.81 9.46 -9.36
N THR A 272 -7.69 9.73 -8.70
CA THR A 272 -7.44 9.35 -7.30
C THR A 272 -8.30 10.18 -6.33
N LEU A 273 -8.52 11.47 -6.61
CA LEU A 273 -9.34 12.35 -5.76
C LEU A 273 -10.77 11.85 -5.60
N LYS A 274 -11.33 11.16 -6.61
CA LYS A 274 -12.68 10.56 -6.53
C LYS A 274 -12.81 9.53 -5.41
N TYR A 275 -11.72 8.83 -5.08
CA TYR A 275 -11.69 7.86 -3.96
C TYR A 275 -11.54 8.52 -2.59
N ILE A 276 -11.03 9.74 -2.56
CA ILE A 276 -10.78 10.50 -1.33
C ILE A 276 -12.03 11.28 -0.89
N GLU A 277 -12.89 11.66 -1.83
CA GLU A 277 -14.12 12.41 -1.56
C GLU A 277 -15.03 11.77 -0.50
N PRO A 278 -15.22 10.43 -0.44
CA PRO A 278 -15.97 9.79 0.64
C PRO A 278 -15.34 9.97 2.03
N LEU A 279 -14.00 9.96 2.12
CA LEU A 279 -13.30 10.22 3.40
C LEU A 279 -13.55 11.65 3.87
N ARG A 280 -13.51 12.62 2.95
CA ARG A 280 -13.76 14.04 3.28
C ARG A 280 -15.11 14.24 3.95
N ARG A 281 -16.16 13.54 3.48
CA ARG A 281 -17.53 13.70 3.99
C ARG A 281 -17.77 13.10 5.36
N LYS A 282 -16.97 12.11 5.76
CA LYS A 282 -17.18 11.34 7.00
C LYS A 282 -16.33 11.84 8.19
N GLN A 283 -15.39 12.77 7.97
CA GLN A 283 -14.44 13.15 9.00
C GLN A 283 -14.78 14.49 9.66
N THR A 284 -14.54 14.56 10.98
CA THR A 284 -14.61 15.81 11.76
C THR A 284 -13.42 16.74 11.46
N ALA A 285 -12.29 16.20 11.00
CA ALA A 285 -11.12 16.97 10.59
C ALA A 285 -11.28 17.53 9.18
N THR A 286 -10.73 18.73 8.94
CA THR A 286 -10.76 19.39 7.63
C THR A 286 -9.84 18.66 6.65
N VAL A 287 -10.40 17.99 5.66
CA VAL A 287 -9.66 17.40 4.54
C VAL A 287 -9.88 18.25 3.30
N GLU A 288 -8.83 18.88 2.81
CA GLU A 288 -8.80 19.61 1.54
C GLU A 288 -8.15 18.77 0.45
N THR A 289 -8.62 18.93 -0.79
CA THR A 289 -8.09 18.23 -1.95
C THR A 289 -7.59 19.24 -2.97
N VAL A 290 -6.41 18.98 -3.53
CA VAL A 290 -5.76 19.82 -4.54
C VAL A 290 -5.39 18.94 -5.73
N LEU A 291 -5.69 19.40 -6.93
CA LEU A 291 -5.31 18.70 -8.15
C LEU A 291 -3.80 18.78 -8.36
N PHE A 292 -3.14 17.63 -8.40
CA PHE A 292 -1.71 17.52 -8.62
C PHE A 292 -1.43 16.33 -9.55
N LYS A 293 -0.94 16.63 -10.76
CA LYS A 293 -0.70 15.61 -11.81
C LYS A 293 0.78 15.42 -12.12
N ASP A 294 1.61 16.41 -11.84
CA ASP A 294 2.97 16.48 -12.32
C ASP A 294 3.98 16.50 -11.16
N TRP A 295 4.62 15.36 -10.94
CA TRP A 295 5.63 15.19 -9.88
C TRP A 295 6.92 15.99 -10.14
N GLU A 296 7.18 16.44 -11.34
CA GLU A 296 8.31 17.36 -11.61
C GLU A 296 8.10 18.74 -10.94
N LYS A 297 6.85 19.08 -10.60
CA LYS A 297 6.51 20.30 -9.84
C LYS A 297 6.63 20.13 -8.32
N LEU A 298 6.98 18.94 -7.84
CA LEU A 298 7.15 18.67 -6.40
C LEU A 298 8.11 19.67 -5.72
N PRO A 299 9.28 20.03 -6.27
CA PRO A 299 10.16 21.02 -5.65
C PRO A 299 9.52 22.38 -5.38
N ALA A 300 8.61 22.83 -6.23
CA ALA A 300 7.89 24.10 -6.00
C ALA A 300 6.97 23.98 -4.79
N LEU A 301 6.22 22.89 -4.67
CA LEU A 301 5.36 22.63 -3.53
C LEU A 301 6.15 22.47 -2.22
N LEU A 302 7.31 21.81 -2.26
CA LEU A 302 8.16 21.64 -1.07
C LEU A 302 8.70 22.97 -0.51
N ARG A 303 8.90 23.98 -1.36
CA ARG A 303 9.32 25.34 -0.93
C ARG A 303 8.22 26.11 -0.20
N GLU A 304 6.95 25.76 -0.44
CA GLU A 304 5.78 26.41 0.16
C GLU A 304 5.39 25.81 1.51
N LEU A 305 6.05 24.72 1.93
CA LEU A 305 5.78 24.07 3.21
C LEU A 305 6.17 24.99 4.38
N ARG A 306 5.28 25.05 5.35
CA ARG A 306 5.53 25.73 6.62
C ARG A 306 6.31 24.82 7.55
N THR A 307 6.99 25.38 8.53
CA THR A 307 7.77 24.59 9.50
C THR A 307 6.92 23.66 10.36
N ASP A 308 5.63 23.99 10.54
CA ASP A 308 4.64 23.18 11.26
C ASP A 308 3.82 22.24 10.36
N ASP A 309 4.23 22.06 9.09
CA ASP A 309 3.70 21.04 8.19
C ASP A 309 4.48 19.71 8.31
N CYS A 310 3.76 18.59 8.22
CA CYS A 310 4.35 17.28 8.03
C CYS A 310 4.00 16.77 6.62
N LEU A 311 5.02 16.42 5.86
CA LEU A 311 4.86 15.89 4.50
C LEU A 311 4.66 14.36 4.54
N TRP A 312 3.71 13.87 3.76
CA TRP A 312 3.45 12.45 3.53
C TRP A 312 3.56 12.17 2.03
N LEU A 313 4.52 11.35 1.64
CA LEU A 313 4.71 10.94 0.25
C LEU A 313 4.33 9.48 0.09
N VAL A 314 3.30 9.22 -0.73
CA VAL A 314 2.99 7.85 -1.15
C VAL A 314 3.96 7.45 -2.25
N MET A 315 4.83 6.51 -1.93
CA MET A 315 5.86 5.99 -2.81
C MET A 315 5.36 4.78 -3.60
N SER A 316 6.04 4.47 -4.67
CA SER A 316 5.81 3.24 -5.43
C SER A 316 7.14 2.56 -5.76
N ARG A 317 7.12 1.24 -5.90
CA ARG A 317 8.29 0.48 -6.36
C ARG A 317 8.40 0.55 -7.88
N ARG A 318 9.61 0.41 -8.43
CA ARG A 318 9.91 0.65 -9.86
C ARG A 318 9.03 -0.14 -10.85
N GLU A 319 8.59 -1.32 -10.49
CA GLU A 319 7.82 -2.21 -11.38
C GLU A 319 6.29 -2.07 -11.20
N ARG A 320 5.84 -1.08 -10.44
CA ARG A 320 4.43 -0.90 -10.13
C ARG A 320 3.79 0.17 -10.97
N ILE A 321 2.47 0.05 -11.15
CA ILE A 321 1.69 0.91 -12.05
C ILE A 321 1.68 2.38 -11.62
N SER A 322 1.80 2.65 -10.32
CA SER A 322 1.85 4.01 -9.77
C SER A 322 3.25 4.62 -9.73
N TYR A 323 4.29 3.86 -10.17
CA TYR A 323 5.65 4.35 -10.20
C TYR A 323 5.84 5.49 -11.20
N GLN A 324 6.56 6.52 -10.77
CA GLN A 324 6.91 7.65 -11.62
C GLN A 324 8.43 7.90 -11.57
N PRO A 325 9.09 8.16 -12.72
CA PRO A 325 10.54 8.40 -12.76
C PRO A 325 11.00 9.55 -11.84
N ALA A 326 10.16 10.55 -11.63
CA ALA A 326 10.41 11.66 -10.70
C ALA A 326 10.64 11.18 -9.25
N MET A 327 10.14 9.99 -8.86
CA MET A 327 10.38 9.42 -7.54
C MET A 327 11.86 9.14 -7.26
N ASN A 328 12.67 8.90 -8.28
CA ASN A 328 14.13 8.75 -8.11
C ASN A 328 14.82 10.02 -7.61
N LYS A 329 14.20 11.19 -7.82
CA LYS A 329 14.74 12.49 -7.40
C LYS A 329 14.30 12.86 -5.97
N ILE A 330 13.33 12.13 -5.38
CA ILE A 330 12.78 12.42 -4.04
C ILE A 330 13.87 12.50 -2.97
N PRO A 331 14.83 11.56 -2.88
CA PRO A 331 15.90 11.66 -1.89
C PRO A 331 16.63 13.01 -1.91
N ALA A 332 17.00 13.49 -3.10
CA ALA A 332 17.65 14.77 -3.27
C ALA A 332 16.75 15.95 -2.87
N TYR A 333 15.46 15.87 -3.22
CA TYR A 333 14.48 16.91 -2.85
C TYR A 333 14.25 16.97 -1.34
N LEU A 334 14.14 15.82 -0.66
CA LEU A 334 13.98 15.76 0.79
C LEU A 334 15.20 16.31 1.52
N ASP A 335 16.40 16.05 1.02
CA ASP A 335 17.63 16.63 1.58
C ASP A 335 17.70 18.13 1.40
N GLN A 336 17.34 18.61 0.22
CA GLN A 336 17.46 20.02 -0.15
C GLN A 336 16.39 20.89 0.52
N TYR A 337 15.14 20.40 0.63
CA TYR A 337 13.99 21.23 1.01
C TYR A 337 13.44 20.92 2.42
N LEU A 338 13.63 19.68 2.95
CA LEU A 338 12.98 19.23 4.17
C LEU A 338 13.93 19.09 5.37
N GLY A 339 14.96 19.92 5.42
CA GLY A 339 15.86 19.97 6.60
C GLY A 339 15.14 20.31 7.91
N ARG A 340 14.07 21.11 7.84
CA ARG A 340 13.31 21.62 8.98
C ARG A 340 11.91 21.06 9.14
N ASN A 341 11.46 20.14 8.26
CA ASN A 341 10.14 19.56 8.30
C ASN A 341 10.20 18.07 8.61
N SER A 342 9.22 17.63 9.40
CA SER A 342 8.94 16.20 9.56
C SER A 342 8.34 15.64 8.27
N PHE A 343 8.67 14.38 7.92
CA PHE A 343 8.05 13.72 6.79
C PHE A 343 7.90 12.21 7.00
N VAL A 344 6.95 11.63 6.29
CA VAL A 344 6.68 10.20 6.23
C VAL A 344 6.67 9.74 4.77
N LEU A 345 7.42 8.69 4.46
CA LEU A 345 7.32 7.98 3.19
C LEU A 345 6.45 6.73 3.40
N ILE A 346 5.44 6.55 2.57
CA ILE A 346 4.54 5.40 2.63
C ILE A 346 4.89 4.47 1.46
N TYR A 347 5.35 3.27 1.76
CA TYR A 347 5.53 2.19 0.81
C TYR A 347 4.37 1.20 0.97
N PRO A 348 3.36 1.23 0.07
CA PRO A 348 2.16 0.38 0.19
C PRO A 348 2.48 -1.11 0.14
N VAL A 349 1.61 -1.92 0.74
CA VAL A 349 1.63 -3.38 0.63
C VAL A 349 1.62 -3.81 -0.83
N GLN A 350 2.33 -4.89 -1.12
CA GLN A 350 2.43 -5.45 -2.46
C GLN A 350 1.67 -6.78 -2.54
N ALA A 351 1.02 -7.04 -3.69
CA ALA A 351 0.49 -8.36 -3.97
C ALA A 351 1.60 -9.32 -4.45
N GLY A 352 1.54 -10.58 -4.05
CA GLY A 352 2.49 -11.62 -4.39
C GLY A 352 3.51 -11.94 -3.30
N ASP A 353 4.22 -13.06 -3.48
CA ASP A 353 5.30 -13.46 -2.59
C ASP A 353 6.55 -12.60 -2.85
N PRO A 354 7.24 -12.08 -1.83
CA PRO A 354 8.51 -11.38 -1.99
C PRO A 354 9.56 -12.23 -2.73
N GLU A 355 9.58 -13.54 -2.50
CA GLU A 355 10.52 -14.48 -3.13
C GLU A 355 10.32 -14.63 -4.65
N SER A 356 9.13 -14.34 -5.17
CA SER A 356 8.84 -14.43 -6.61
C SER A 356 9.50 -13.33 -7.44
N ARG A 357 10.19 -12.37 -6.82
CA ARG A 357 10.87 -11.26 -7.52
C ARG A 357 12.26 -11.61 -8.03
N TYR A 358 12.80 -12.75 -7.64
CA TYR A 358 14.14 -13.21 -8.01
C TYR A 358 14.14 -14.39 -9.00
N LEU A 359 12.95 -14.78 -9.49
CA LEU A 359 12.74 -15.73 -10.55
C LEU A 359 12.33 -15.04 -11.87
#